data_234a539381e1ad4fac539d3826af83c0
#
_entry.id   234a539381e1ad4fac539d3826af83c0
#
_cell.length_a   1.000
_cell.length_b   1.000
_cell.length_c   1.000
_cell.angle_alpha   90.00
_cell.angle_beta   90.00
_cell.angle_gamma   90.00
#
_symmetry.space_group_name_H-M   'P 1'
#
loop_
_entity.id
_entity.type
_entity.pdbx_description
1 polymer ?
#
loop_
_entity_poly.entity_id
_entity_poly.type
_entity_poly.pdbx_seq_one_letter_code
_entity_poly.pdbx_strand_id
1 'polypeptide(L)'
;MIRQHVAQAKRILYALFYSLSNIFLYVQVKICKVGGILHSLNFDITSTLILSIILFIVGNFIKNKVNIFNRFCIPSPVIGGLLFCLLTLLLKFFNICDISMDTSLMDYLICFFFTTVGISMSMSLVKKGGKALIKYWILCGVLSYCQNIIALILSKVIGINPLLGLMCGTISMEGGHGSSAAYGTTIENLGIQNAISVGIAASTLGLILAGLIGSPLAKFLIDKYKLKPDLNYKKVSISKNIDIRINLDIFSFLEQLLAILLCISLGKLIANIFFNLTGIIIPAITGCMLISVLFRNINDKVNIINLDFKIIDFLSDLSLGIFLTMALMSIDLFKLSSLFGPILIIVICQAIFIIIYSIFICFKVLGKNFDSAVMISGLIGHGLGATPTALANMTSIGDKYGYSQKAFLVVPLVAAFLLDVFTMPCIILFINILG
;
A
#
# COMPACT_ATOMS: atom_id res chain seq x y z
N MET A 1 -30.43 -19.80 24.52
CA MET A 1 -30.30 -18.53 23.79
C MET A 1 -29.16 -18.55 22.77
N ILE A 2 -27.91 -18.83 23.13
CA ILE A 2 -26.75 -18.82 22.20
C ILE A 2 -26.93 -19.81 21.01
N ARG A 3 -27.42 -21.05 21.25
CA ARG A 3 -27.66 -22.03 20.17
C ARG A 3 -28.74 -21.59 19.16
N GLN A 4 -29.75 -20.83 19.58
CA GLN A 4 -30.79 -20.29 18.68
C GLN A 4 -30.24 -19.16 17.81
N HIS A 5 -29.42 -18.25 18.37
CA HIS A 5 -28.75 -17.18 17.59
C HIS A 5 -27.75 -17.74 16.59
N VAL A 6 -27.02 -18.79 16.95
CA VAL A 6 -26.11 -19.47 16.04
C VAL A 6 -26.85 -20.15 14.87
N ALA A 7 -28.01 -20.79 15.17
CA ALA A 7 -28.86 -21.40 14.16
C ALA A 7 -29.50 -20.36 13.22
N GLN A 8 -29.87 -19.20 13.74
CA GLN A 8 -30.43 -18.10 12.97
C GLN A 8 -29.34 -17.44 12.09
N ALA A 9 -28.13 -17.22 12.62
CA ALA A 9 -26.98 -16.73 11.85
C ALA A 9 -26.60 -17.68 10.72
N LYS A 10 -26.59 -19.00 10.98
CA LYS A 10 -26.41 -20.03 9.93
C LYS A 10 -27.45 -19.91 8.82
N ARG A 11 -28.74 -19.77 9.15
CA ARG A 11 -29.81 -19.63 8.15
C ARG A 11 -29.67 -18.38 7.29
N ILE A 12 -29.31 -17.26 7.89
CA ILE A 12 -29.07 -15.99 7.16
C ILE A 12 -27.85 -16.14 6.24
N LEU A 13 -26.77 -16.76 6.72
CA LEU A 13 -25.56 -17.02 5.93
C LEU A 13 -25.85 -18.00 4.78
N TYR A 14 -26.65 -19.04 5.00
CA TYR A 14 -27.09 -19.95 3.91
C TYR A 14 -27.96 -19.23 2.88
N ALA A 15 -28.86 -18.35 3.28
CA ALA A 15 -29.71 -17.58 2.37
C ALA A 15 -28.88 -16.57 1.54
N LEU A 16 -27.92 -15.87 2.17
CA LEU A 16 -26.96 -14.99 1.49
C LEU A 16 -26.08 -15.78 0.51
N PHE A 17 -25.57 -16.92 0.95
CA PHE A 17 -24.77 -17.81 0.11
C PHE A 17 -25.57 -18.32 -1.09
N TYR A 18 -26.83 -18.75 -0.89
CA TYR A 18 -27.71 -19.23 -1.96
C TYR A 18 -28.10 -18.13 -2.96
N SER A 19 -28.30 -16.90 -2.50
CA SER A 19 -28.56 -15.77 -3.38
C SER A 19 -27.31 -15.36 -4.15
N LEU A 20 -26.14 -15.38 -3.52
CA LEU A 20 -24.85 -15.15 -4.19
C LEU A 20 -24.52 -16.27 -5.19
N SER A 21 -24.74 -17.55 -4.81
CA SER A 21 -24.51 -18.68 -5.71
C SER A 21 -25.43 -18.68 -6.93
N ASN A 22 -26.67 -18.19 -6.79
CA ASN A 22 -27.56 -18.03 -7.94
C ASN A 22 -27.12 -16.91 -8.90
N ILE A 23 -26.51 -15.85 -8.39
CA ILE A 23 -25.87 -14.80 -9.20
C ILE A 23 -24.62 -15.37 -9.89
N PHE A 24 -23.85 -16.22 -9.21
CA PHE A 24 -22.63 -16.84 -9.73
C PHE A 24 -22.87 -18.12 -10.56
N LEU A 25 -24.07 -18.70 -10.58
CA LEU A 25 -24.42 -19.82 -11.48
C LEU A 25 -24.34 -19.43 -12.98
N TYR A 26 -24.43 -18.14 -13.29
CA TYR A 26 -24.16 -17.59 -14.63
C TYR A 26 -22.67 -17.39 -14.93
N VAL A 27 -21.81 -17.43 -13.91
CA VAL A 27 -20.36 -17.29 -14.01
C VAL A 27 -19.79 -18.68 -13.69
N GLN A 28 -18.96 -19.26 -14.56
CA GLN A 28 -18.45 -20.64 -14.50
C GLN A 28 -17.75 -20.99 -13.16
N VAL A 29 -18.53 -21.14 -12.08
CA VAL A 29 -18.05 -21.58 -10.78
C VAL A 29 -18.20 -23.10 -10.69
N LYS A 30 -17.10 -23.82 -10.66
CA LYS A 30 -17.10 -25.27 -10.44
C LYS A 30 -17.43 -25.55 -8.97
N ILE A 31 -18.62 -26.11 -8.72
CA ILE A 31 -19.02 -26.63 -7.41
C ILE A 31 -18.57 -28.09 -7.32
N CYS A 32 -17.53 -28.36 -6.54
CA CYS A 32 -17.09 -29.74 -6.27
C CYS A 32 -17.70 -30.20 -4.92
N LYS A 33 -18.49 -31.26 -4.97
CA LYS A 33 -18.93 -32.00 -3.76
C LYS A 33 -17.81 -32.94 -3.35
N VAL A 34 -17.12 -32.65 -2.25
CA VAL A 34 -16.21 -33.60 -1.60
C VAL A 34 -16.91 -34.07 -0.32
N GLY A 35 -17.01 -35.40 -0.16
CA GLY A 35 -17.83 -36.11 0.85
C GLY A 35 -17.89 -35.46 2.21
N GLY A 36 -19.08 -34.94 2.59
CA GLY A 36 -19.47 -34.37 3.88
C GLY A 36 -19.43 -32.85 3.92
N ILE A 37 -20.58 -32.24 3.90
CA ILE A 37 -20.98 -30.87 4.31
C ILE A 37 -20.14 -29.65 3.82
N LEU A 38 -18.88 -29.78 3.41
CA LEU A 38 -18.08 -28.67 2.88
C LEU A 38 -18.22 -28.62 1.34
N HIS A 39 -18.85 -27.56 0.83
CA HIS A 39 -18.85 -27.24 -0.58
C HIS A 39 -17.59 -26.41 -0.88
N SER A 40 -16.76 -26.80 -1.85
CA SER A 40 -15.67 -25.94 -2.34
C SER A 40 -16.16 -25.16 -3.56
N LEU A 41 -15.99 -23.83 -3.52
CA LEU A 41 -16.23 -22.92 -4.63
C LEU A 41 -14.89 -22.46 -5.21
N ASN A 42 -14.66 -22.78 -6.49
CA ASN A 42 -13.43 -22.39 -7.18
C ASN A 42 -13.79 -21.31 -8.21
N PHE A 43 -13.24 -20.12 -8.01
CA PHE A 43 -13.39 -18.99 -8.93
C PHE A 43 -12.23 -19.00 -9.94
N ASP A 44 -12.56 -18.97 -11.22
CA ASP A 44 -11.60 -18.76 -12.31
C ASP A 44 -11.12 -17.29 -12.34
N ILE A 45 -10.18 -16.96 -13.23
CA ILE A 45 -9.62 -15.60 -13.38
C ILE A 45 -10.72 -14.57 -13.60
N THR A 46 -11.68 -14.85 -14.47
CA THR A 46 -12.76 -13.91 -14.84
C THR A 46 -13.69 -13.67 -13.68
N SER A 47 -14.12 -14.71 -12.97
CA SER A 47 -14.99 -14.62 -11.80
C SER A 47 -14.30 -13.91 -10.64
N THR A 48 -13.01 -14.18 -10.44
CA THR A 48 -12.18 -13.48 -9.43
C THR A 48 -12.07 -11.99 -9.74
N LEU A 49 -11.87 -11.62 -11.02
CA LEU A 49 -11.83 -10.25 -11.46
C LEU A 49 -13.17 -9.53 -11.25
N ILE A 50 -14.29 -10.16 -11.65
CA ILE A 50 -15.63 -9.62 -11.45
C ILE A 50 -15.88 -9.37 -9.95
N LEU A 51 -15.59 -10.36 -9.12
CA LEU A 51 -15.76 -10.26 -7.67
C LEU A 51 -14.92 -9.12 -7.09
N SER A 52 -13.66 -8.98 -7.52
CA SER A 52 -12.77 -7.92 -7.05
C SER A 52 -13.31 -6.53 -7.39
N ILE A 53 -13.86 -6.33 -8.60
CA ILE A 53 -14.45 -5.06 -9.02
C ILE A 53 -15.71 -4.76 -8.19
N ILE A 54 -16.59 -5.74 -7.98
CA ILE A 54 -17.79 -5.58 -7.14
C ILE A 54 -17.39 -5.16 -5.71
N LEU A 55 -16.41 -5.86 -5.12
CA LEU A 55 -15.93 -5.58 -3.77
C LEU A 55 -15.28 -4.20 -3.67
N PHE A 56 -14.55 -3.76 -4.70
CA PHE A 56 -13.99 -2.42 -4.76
C PHE A 56 -15.09 -1.35 -4.77
N ILE A 57 -16.14 -1.53 -5.59
CA ILE A 57 -17.30 -0.61 -5.64
C ILE A 57 -18.03 -0.58 -4.29
N VAL A 58 -18.28 -1.75 -3.67
CA VAL A 58 -18.90 -1.86 -2.36
C VAL A 58 -18.05 -1.18 -1.29
N GLY A 59 -16.73 -1.39 -1.31
CA GLY A 59 -15.79 -0.74 -0.40
C GLY A 59 -15.82 0.79 -0.52
N ASN A 60 -15.91 1.32 -1.76
CA ASN A 60 -16.06 2.75 -2.00
C ASN A 60 -17.38 3.31 -1.47
N PHE A 61 -18.48 2.58 -1.67
CA PHE A 61 -19.79 2.96 -1.14
C PHE A 61 -19.77 3.03 0.40
N ILE A 62 -19.18 2.05 1.06
CA ILE A 62 -19.06 2.00 2.53
C ILE A 62 -18.15 3.12 3.04
N LYS A 63 -17.00 3.35 2.39
CA LYS A 63 -16.08 4.44 2.72
C LYS A 63 -16.80 5.79 2.73
N ASN A 64 -17.64 6.04 1.73
CA ASN A 64 -18.38 7.30 1.61
C ASN A 64 -19.46 7.46 2.68
N LYS A 65 -20.00 6.37 3.24
CA LYS A 65 -21.00 6.41 4.30
C LYS A 65 -20.43 6.45 5.72
N VAL A 66 -19.23 5.90 5.92
CA VAL A 66 -18.63 5.70 7.24
C VAL A 66 -17.39 6.59 7.38
N ASN A 67 -17.54 7.72 8.05
CA ASN A 67 -16.50 8.75 8.20
C ASN A 67 -15.20 8.25 8.82
N ILE A 68 -15.23 7.16 9.60
CA ILE A 68 -14.03 6.61 10.25
C ILE A 68 -13.00 6.15 9.21
N PHE A 69 -13.44 5.54 8.10
CA PHE A 69 -12.53 5.09 7.03
C PHE A 69 -11.86 6.26 6.30
N ASN A 70 -12.59 7.38 6.12
CA ASN A 70 -12.03 8.61 5.56
C ASN A 70 -11.04 9.25 6.54
N ARG A 71 -11.35 9.24 7.84
CA ARG A 71 -10.47 9.81 8.88
C ARG A 71 -9.12 9.09 8.96
N PHE A 72 -9.10 7.77 8.79
CA PHE A 72 -7.87 6.97 8.77
C PHE A 72 -7.30 6.75 7.38
N CYS A 73 -7.84 7.41 6.35
CA CYS A 73 -7.42 7.30 4.95
C CYS A 73 -7.37 5.86 4.42
N ILE A 74 -8.25 4.97 4.94
CA ILE A 74 -8.28 3.56 4.53
C ILE A 74 -8.74 3.49 3.07
N PRO A 75 -7.99 2.83 2.16
CA PRO A 75 -8.37 2.69 0.77
C PRO A 75 -9.66 1.88 0.59
N SER A 76 -10.49 2.25 -0.40
CA SER A 76 -11.73 1.52 -0.71
C SER A 76 -11.52 0.03 -1.02
N PRO A 77 -10.46 -0.38 -1.77
CA PRO A 77 -10.14 -1.79 -2.00
C PRO A 77 -9.93 -2.58 -0.70
N VAL A 78 -9.30 -1.95 0.30
CA VAL A 78 -9.05 -2.58 1.61
C VAL A 78 -10.35 -2.89 2.33
N ILE A 79 -11.29 -1.95 2.30
CA ILE A 79 -12.61 -2.14 2.95
C ILE A 79 -13.35 -3.30 2.28
N GLY A 80 -13.44 -3.29 0.94
CA GLY A 80 -14.14 -4.33 0.18
C GLY A 80 -13.51 -5.71 0.34
N GLY A 81 -12.19 -5.79 0.20
CA GLY A 81 -11.44 -7.05 0.33
C GLY A 81 -11.54 -7.65 1.74
N LEU A 82 -11.38 -6.83 2.79
CA LEU A 82 -11.51 -7.29 4.18
C LEU A 82 -12.94 -7.74 4.52
N LEU A 83 -13.97 -7.11 3.98
CA LEU A 83 -15.35 -7.57 4.16
C LEU A 83 -15.54 -8.97 3.60
N PHE A 84 -15.01 -9.25 2.41
CA PHE A 84 -15.08 -10.57 1.82
C PHE A 84 -14.24 -11.58 2.61
N CYS A 85 -13.07 -11.20 3.07
CA CYS A 85 -12.21 -12.00 3.92
C CYS A 85 -12.91 -12.40 5.24
N LEU A 86 -13.65 -11.48 5.85
CA LEU A 86 -14.48 -11.79 7.03
C LEU A 86 -15.65 -12.72 6.68
N LEU A 87 -16.26 -12.54 5.51
CA LEU A 87 -17.31 -13.45 5.03
C LEU A 87 -16.78 -14.86 4.84
N THR A 88 -15.63 -15.03 4.18
CA THR A 88 -14.98 -16.33 3.97
C THR A 88 -14.59 -16.99 5.30
N LEU A 89 -14.08 -16.20 6.27
CA LEU A 89 -13.81 -16.67 7.63
C LEU A 89 -15.07 -17.25 8.30
N LEU A 90 -16.20 -16.52 8.24
CA LEU A 90 -17.47 -16.98 8.80
C LEU A 90 -17.97 -18.25 8.10
N LEU A 91 -17.92 -18.31 6.77
CA LEU A 91 -18.32 -19.50 5.99
C LEU A 91 -17.49 -20.73 6.37
N LYS A 92 -16.18 -20.55 6.54
CA LYS A 92 -15.26 -21.60 6.97
C LYS A 92 -15.47 -22.02 8.41
N PHE A 93 -15.66 -21.06 9.33
CA PHE A 93 -15.92 -21.31 10.75
C PHE A 93 -17.21 -22.14 10.96
N PHE A 94 -18.25 -21.86 10.18
CA PHE A 94 -19.49 -22.62 10.24
C PHE A 94 -19.49 -23.90 9.40
N ASN A 95 -18.37 -24.26 8.76
CA ASN A 95 -18.23 -25.41 7.86
C ASN A 95 -19.30 -25.40 6.74
N ILE A 96 -19.57 -24.23 6.15
CA ILE A 96 -20.55 -24.06 5.08
C ILE A 96 -19.89 -24.26 3.72
N CYS A 97 -18.77 -23.52 3.48
CA CYS A 97 -18.08 -23.52 2.19
C CYS A 97 -16.62 -23.11 2.35
N ASP A 98 -15.74 -23.73 1.56
CA ASP A 98 -14.36 -23.26 1.34
C ASP A 98 -14.28 -22.57 -0.03
N ILE A 99 -13.62 -21.40 -0.10
CA ILE A 99 -13.54 -20.60 -1.31
C ILE A 99 -12.08 -20.52 -1.75
N SER A 100 -11.82 -20.91 -2.99
CA SER A 100 -10.53 -20.70 -3.65
C SER A 100 -10.69 -19.80 -4.86
N MET A 101 -9.66 -19.00 -5.15
CA MET A 101 -9.68 -17.99 -6.20
C MET A 101 -8.40 -18.07 -7.03
N ASP A 102 -8.53 -17.94 -8.34
CA ASP A 102 -7.38 -17.79 -9.22
C ASP A 102 -6.89 -16.33 -9.19
N THR A 103 -5.73 -16.13 -8.61
CA THR A 103 -5.10 -14.81 -8.42
C THR A 103 -3.97 -14.53 -9.41
N SER A 104 -3.83 -15.31 -10.48
CA SER A 104 -2.73 -15.18 -11.46
C SER A 104 -2.64 -13.81 -12.14
N LEU A 105 -3.75 -13.06 -12.19
CA LEU A 105 -3.78 -11.69 -12.72
C LEU A 105 -3.07 -10.68 -11.80
N MET A 106 -2.89 -11.00 -10.52
CA MET A 106 -2.29 -10.08 -9.54
C MET A 106 -0.88 -9.65 -9.93
N ASP A 107 -0.04 -10.56 -10.43
CA ASP A 107 1.34 -10.27 -10.81
C ASP A 107 1.43 -9.26 -11.97
N TYR A 108 0.45 -9.28 -12.87
CA TYR A 108 0.39 -8.30 -13.96
C TYR A 108 -0.09 -6.95 -13.48
N LEU A 109 -1.13 -6.92 -12.65
CA LEU A 109 -1.70 -5.68 -12.11
C LEU A 109 -0.71 -4.92 -11.22
N ILE A 110 0.06 -5.63 -10.39
CA ILE A 110 1.05 -5.00 -9.53
C ILE A 110 2.26 -4.48 -10.33
N CYS A 111 2.75 -5.23 -11.32
CA CYS A 111 3.78 -4.74 -12.22
C CYS A 111 3.30 -3.50 -12.99
N PHE A 112 2.02 -3.50 -13.42
CA PHE A 112 1.40 -2.37 -14.09
C PHE A 112 1.39 -1.13 -13.19
N PHE A 113 0.92 -1.27 -11.94
CA PHE A 113 0.93 -0.19 -10.95
C PHE A 113 2.34 0.37 -10.71
N PHE A 114 3.33 -0.46 -10.40
CA PHE A 114 4.69 0.04 -10.14
C PHE A 114 5.35 0.66 -11.37
N THR A 115 4.98 0.24 -12.57
CA THR A 115 5.41 0.87 -13.82
C THR A 115 4.84 2.29 -13.93
N THR A 116 3.55 2.49 -13.63
CA THR A 116 2.95 3.85 -13.66
C THR A 116 3.59 4.77 -12.62
N VAL A 117 3.89 4.25 -11.42
CA VAL A 117 4.64 4.97 -10.39
C VAL A 117 6.02 5.40 -10.92
N GLY A 118 6.76 4.49 -11.55
CA GLY A 118 8.08 4.79 -12.13
C GLY A 118 8.02 5.84 -13.25
N ILE A 119 7.01 5.79 -14.14
CA ILE A 119 6.80 6.82 -15.18
C ILE A 119 6.54 8.20 -14.55
N SER A 120 5.94 8.26 -13.37
CA SER A 120 5.68 9.53 -12.65
C SER A 120 6.95 10.13 -12.03
N MET A 121 8.04 9.36 -11.91
CA MET A 121 9.30 9.80 -11.29
C MET A 121 10.19 10.59 -12.27
N SER A 122 10.15 11.93 -12.20
CA SER A 122 11.04 12.80 -12.97
C SER A 122 12.13 13.43 -12.11
N MET A 123 13.40 13.34 -12.56
CA MET A 123 14.54 14.00 -11.90
C MET A 123 14.44 15.53 -11.94
N SER A 124 13.64 16.10 -12.83
CA SER A 124 13.39 17.54 -12.86
C SER A 124 12.59 18.01 -11.62
N LEU A 125 11.70 17.17 -11.08
CA LEU A 125 10.94 17.46 -9.85
C LEU A 125 11.83 17.45 -8.61
N VAL A 126 12.82 16.55 -8.56
CA VAL A 126 13.78 16.44 -7.45
C VAL A 126 14.60 17.73 -7.29
N LYS A 127 15.00 18.36 -8.40
CA LYS A 127 15.77 19.61 -8.37
C LYS A 127 15.03 20.78 -7.73
N LYS A 128 13.69 20.78 -7.75
CA LYS A 128 12.85 21.86 -7.16
C LYS A 128 12.79 21.84 -5.63
N GLY A 129 13.03 20.69 -4.98
CA GLY A 129 12.91 20.55 -3.52
C GLY A 129 14.08 21.08 -2.68
N GLY A 130 15.23 21.34 -3.30
CA GLY A 130 16.41 21.93 -2.66
C GLY A 130 16.97 21.14 -1.47
N LYS A 131 17.73 21.82 -0.59
CA LYS A 131 18.42 21.17 0.56
C LYS A 131 17.47 20.50 1.55
N ALA A 132 16.25 21.00 1.70
CA ALA A 132 15.28 20.42 2.63
C ALA A 132 14.77 19.06 2.16
N LEU A 133 14.55 18.90 0.86
CA LEU A 133 14.16 17.66 0.25
C LEU A 133 15.24 16.59 0.45
N ILE A 134 16.52 16.93 0.19
CA ILE A 134 17.63 16.00 0.38
C ILE A 134 17.75 15.54 1.84
N LYS A 135 17.66 16.48 2.81
CA LYS A 135 17.70 16.12 4.23
C LYS A 135 16.55 15.19 4.62
N TYR A 136 15.34 15.54 4.18
CA TYR A 136 14.16 14.74 4.48
C TYR A 136 14.24 13.35 3.84
N TRP A 137 14.67 13.29 2.58
CA TRP A 137 14.86 12.04 1.84
C TRP A 137 15.87 11.10 2.51
N ILE A 138 17.05 11.63 2.95
CA ILE A 138 18.04 10.84 3.69
C ILE A 138 17.44 10.32 5.03
N LEU A 139 16.68 11.16 5.75
CA LEU A 139 16.02 10.74 6.97
C LEU A 139 15.02 9.60 6.72
N CYS A 140 14.27 9.65 5.64
CA CYS A 140 13.38 8.55 5.24
C CYS A 140 14.16 7.28 4.91
N GLY A 141 15.28 7.39 4.17
CA GLY A 141 16.14 6.24 3.88
C GLY A 141 16.71 5.59 5.15
N VAL A 142 17.18 6.39 6.12
CA VAL A 142 17.64 5.87 7.42
C VAL A 142 16.49 5.19 8.16
N LEU A 143 15.29 5.78 8.14
CA LEU A 143 14.10 5.18 8.74
C LEU A 143 13.83 3.79 8.16
N SER A 144 13.87 3.65 6.83
CA SER A 144 13.64 2.37 6.13
C SER A 144 14.57 1.25 6.61
N TYR A 145 15.88 1.53 6.69
CA TYR A 145 16.84 0.55 7.18
C TYR A 145 16.61 0.20 8.65
N CYS A 146 16.35 1.20 9.51
CA CYS A 146 16.07 0.97 10.92
C CYS A 146 14.80 0.13 11.13
N GLN A 147 13.73 0.40 10.39
CA GLN A 147 12.48 -0.37 10.48
C GLN A 147 12.69 -1.85 10.13
N ASN A 148 13.45 -2.14 9.08
CA ASN A 148 13.77 -3.53 8.73
C ASN A 148 14.62 -4.22 9.78
N ILE A 149 15.66 -3.55 10.31
CA ILE A 149 16.52 -4.10 11.37
C ILE A 149 15.68 -4.39 12.63
N ILE A 150 14.82 -3.46 13.06
CA ILE A 150 13.94 -3.64 14.21
C ILE A 150 12.98 -4.83 13.98
N ALA A 151 12.36 -4.91 12.82
CA ALA A 151 11.46 -6.00 12.48
C ALA A 151 12.16 -7.36 12.50
N LEU A 152 13.41 -7.44 11.99
CA LEU A 152 14.21 -8.65 12.01
C LEU A 152 14.66 -9.06 13.41
N ILE A 153 15.10 -8.11 14.23
CA ILE A 153 15.47 -8.40 15.62
C ILE A 153 14.26 -8.93 16.39
N LEU A 154 13.11 -8.25 16.27
CA LEU A 154 11.90 -8.65 16.96
C LEU A 154 11.36 -9.99 16.46
N SER A 155 11.43 -10.27 15.16
CA SER A 155 10.99 -11.57 14.61
C SER A 155 11.80 -12.74 15.20
N LYS A 156 13.12 -12.56 15.36
CA LYS A 156 13.99 -13.55 16.00
C LYS A 156 13.67 -13.73 17.49
N VAL A 157 13.41 -12.63 18.21
CA VAL A 157 13.07 -12.67 19.65
C VAL A 157 11.71 -13.34 19.87
N ILE A 158 10.73 -13.08 19.00
CA ILE A 158 9.38 -13.65 19.09
C ILE A 158 9.35 -15.10 18.57
N GLY A 159 10.33 -15.52 17.77
CA GLY A 159 10.40 -16.87 17.21
C GLY A 159 9.58 -17.07 15.93
N ILE A 160 9.33 -16.01 15.15
CA ILE A 160 8.71 -16.10 13.82
C ILE A 160 9.77 -16.05 12.71
N ASN A 161 9.41 -16.53 11.52
CA ASN A 161 10.30 -16.47 10.36
C ASN A 161 10.76 -15.02 10.09
N PRO A 162 12.08 -14.75 9.92
CA PRO A 162 12.61 -13.41 9.68
C PRO A 162 12.01 -12.70 8.45
N LEU A 163 11.68 -13.44 7.39
CA LEU A 163 11.02 -12.87 6.21
C LEU A 163 9.59 -12.41 6.50
N LEU A 164 8.85 -13.09 7.41
CA LEU A 164 7.58 -12.58 7.91
C LEU A 164 7.77 -11.36 8.81
N GLY A 165 8.85 -11.30 9.58
CA GLY A 165 9.25 -10.10 10.31
C GLY A 165 9.52 -8.93 9.37
N LEU A 166 10.25 -9.15 8.28
CA LEU A 166 10.55 -8.15 7.25
C LEU A 166 9.28 -7.57 6.66
N MET A 167 8.21 -8.38 6.50
CA MET A 167 6.89 -7.91 6.09
C MET A 167 6.28 -6.89 7.05
N CYS A 168 6.66 -6.89 8.35
CA CYS A 168 6.25 -5.87 9.33
C CYS A 168 7.24 -4.70 9.44
N GLY A 169 8.28 -4.66 8.61
CA GLY A 169 9.24 -3.58 8.47
C GLY A 169 8.80 -2.54 7.43
N THR A 170 9.78 -1.99 6.71
CA THR A 170 9.55 -0.92 5.74
C THR A 170 8.61 -1.33 4.61
N ILE A 171 8.52 -2.63 4.26
CA ILE A 171 7.59 -3.15 3.24
C ILE A 171 6.16 -2.69 3.55
N SER A 172 5.71 -2.86 4.80
CA SER A 172 4.35 -2.51 5.22
C SER A 172 4.25 -1.09 5.75
N MET A 173 5.27 -0.63 6.47
CA MET A 173 5.24 0.66 7.18
C MET A 173 5.36 1.86 6.22
N GLU A 174 6.25 1.79 5.25
CA GLU A 174 6.46 2.85 4.25
C GLU A 174 5.81 2.52 2.90
N GLY A 175 5.88 1.25 2.48
CA GLY A 175 5.33 0.80 1.21
C GLY A 175 3.82 0.53 1.23
N GLY A 176 3.21 0.43 2.41
CA GLY A 176 1.78 0.22 2.59
C GLY A 176 1.26 -1.10 2.01
N HIS A 177 -0.04 -1.14 1.69
CA HIS A 177 -0.71 -2.35 1.20
C HIS A 177 -0.19 -2.84 -0.16
N GLY A 178 0.16 -1.90 -1.06
CA GLY A 178 0.65 -2.23 -2.40
C GLY A 178 1.97 -2.99 -2.35
N SER A 179 2.96 -2.45 -1.66
CA SER A 179 4.27 -3.10 -1.48
C SER A 179 4.15 -4.39 -0.66
N SER A 180 3.28 -4.39 0.36
CA SER A 180 3.04 -5.59 1.18
C SER A 180 2.53 -6.76 0.34
N ALA A 181 1.57 -6.54 -0.52
CA ALA A 181 1.07 -7.60 -1.38
C ALA A 181 2.13 -8.00 -2.43
N ALA A 182 2.84 -7.04 -3.02
CA ALA A 182 3.84 -7.29 -4.06
C ALA A 182 5.06 -8.07 -3.55
N TYR A 183 5.70 -7.61 -2.49
CA TYR A 183 6.84 -8.31 -1.89
C TYR A 183 6.41 -9.57 -1.14
N GLY A 184 5.17 -9.58 -0.61
CA GLY A 184 4.56 -10.78 -0.03
C GLY A 184 4.48 -11.92 -1.04
N THR A 185 4.04 -11.66 -2.28
CA THR A 185 4.07 -12.64 -3.37
C THR A 185 5.49 -13.15 -3.63
N THR A 186 6.48 -12.25 -3.66
CA THR A 186 7.89 -12.64 -3.84
C THR A 186 8.37 -13.58 -2.73
N ILE A 187 8.04 -13.27 -1.47
CA ILE A 187 8.43 -14.06 -0.30
C ILE A 187 7.68 -15.41 -0.26
N GLU A 188 6.41 -15.43 -0.66
CA GLU A 188 5.64 -16.68 -0.77
C GLU A 188 6.20 -17.61 -1.85
N ASN A 189 6.71 -17.06 -2.96
CA ASN A 189 7.41 -17.82 -3.99
C ASN A 189 8.75 -18.42 -3.49
N LEU A 190 9.34 -17.89 -2.42
CA LEU A 190 10.48 -18.50 -1.71
C LEU A 190 10.04 -19.61 -0.72
N GLY A 191 8.77 -19.95 -0.66
CA GLY A 191 8.22 -21.02 0.19
C GLY A 191 7.74 -20.56 1.58
N ILE A 192 7.75 -19.27 1.88
CA ILE A 192 7.29 -18.72 3.16
C ILE A 192 5.81 -18.34 3.08
N GLN A 193 4.95 -19.18 3.63
CA GLN A 193 3.50 -18.99 3.58
C GLN A 193 3.01 -17.79 4.41
N ASN A 194 1.89 -17.20 4.01
CA ASN A 194 1.18 -16.10 4.67
C ASN A 194 1.92 -14.74 4.66
N ALA A 195 2.93 -14.54 3.83
CA ALA A 195 3.67 -13.28 3.78
C ALA A 195 2.78 -12.10 3.34
N ILE A 196 1.95 -12.29 2.31
CA ILE A 196 0.96 -11.29 1.86
C ILE A 196 0.04 -10.91 3.01
N SER A 197 -0.52 -11.90 3.71
CA SER A 197 -1.47 -11.69 4.81
C SER A 197 -0.86 -10.92 5.97
N VAL A 198 0.37 -11.27 6.36
CA VAL A 198 1.14 -10.59 7.42
C VAL A 198 1.41 -9.13 7.03
N GLY A 199 1.87 -8.89 5.80
CA GLY A 199 2.18 -7.56 5.30
C GLY A 199 0.96 -6.65 5.27
N ILE A 200 -0.17 -7.15 4.77
CA ILE A 200 -1.42 -6.39 4.69
C ILE A 200 -1.97 -6.08 6.10
N ALA A 201 -1.92 -7.05 7.03
CA ALA A 201 -2.33 -6.82 8.40
C ALA A 201 -1.44 -5.75 9.08
N ALA A 202 -0.12 -5.84 8.90
CA ALA A 202 0.81 -4.85 9.41
C ALA A 202 0.57 -3.46 8.80
N SER A 203 0.35 -3.35 7.48
CA SER A 203 0.03 -2.09 6.79
C SER A 203 -1.26 -1.46 7.31
N THR A 204 -2.30 -2.27 7.55
CA THR A 204 -3.58 -1.76 8.07
C THR A 204 -3.42 -1.21 9.49
N LEU A 205 -2.72 -1.93 10.38
CA LEU A 205 -2.42 -1.47 11.73
C LEU A 205 -1.55 -0.22 11.71
N GLY A 206 -0.53 -0.21 10.86
CA GLY A 206 0.36 0.94 10.67
C GLY A 206 -0.39 2.18 10.22
N LEU A 207 -1.31 2.05 9.25
CA LEU A 207 -2.12 3.15 8.73
C LEU A 207 -3.02 3.78 9.82
N ILE A 208 -3.62 2.96 10.68
CA ILE A 208 -4.42 3.43 11.80
C ILE A 208 -3.54 4.20 12.79
N LEU A 209 -2.39 3.64 13.18
CA LEU A 209 -1.45 4.29 14.10
C LEU A 209 -0.88 5.59 13.51
N ALA A 210 -0.57 5.62 12.21
CA ALA A 210 -0.12 6.82 11.50
C ALA A 210 -1.11 7.98 11.63
N GLY A 211 -2.40 7.71 11.44
CA GLY A 211 -3.46 8.71 11.60
C GLY A 211 -3.67 9.17 13.04
N LEU A 212 -3.46 8.26 14.01
CA LEU A 212 -3.61 8.59 15.43
C LEU A 212 -2.41 9.35 16.01
N ILE A 213 -1.20 9.14 15.49
CA ILE A 213 0.05 9.66 16.09
C ILE A 213 0.54 10.92 15.37
N GLY A 214 0.42 11.01 14.04
CA GLY A 214 1.10 12.02 13.24
C GLY A 214 0.72 13.46 13.60
N SER A 215 -0.56 13.79 13.58
CA SER A 215 -1.03 15.12 13.94
C SER A 215 -0.84 15.45 15.43
N PRO A 216 -1.14 14.57 16.41
CA PRO A 216 -0.87 14.84 17.82
C PRO A 216 0.60 15.09 18.14
N LEU A 217 1.54 14.35 17.51
CA LEU A 217 2.96 14.55 17.75
C LEU A 217 3.44 15.91 17.22
N ALA A 218 3.02 16.30 16.01
CA ALA A 218 3.34 17.62 15.48
C ALA A 218 2.77 18.74 16.35
N LYS A 219 1.51 18.58 16.80
CA LYS A 219 0.89 19.50 17.77
C LYS A 219 1.74 19.63 19.04
N PHE A 220 2.16 18.51 19.63
CA PHE A 220 3.02 18.52 20.84
C PHE A 220 4.31 19.32 20.60
N LEU A 221 4.97 19.15 19.44
CA LEU A 221 6.17 19.89 19.10
C LEU A 221 5.91 21.38 18.91
N ILE A 222 4.82 21.75 18.23
CA ILE A 222 4.42 23.14 18.01
C ILE A 222 4.16 23.84 19.34
N ASP A 223 3.36 23.22 20.21
CA ASP A 223 2.97 23.81 21.49
C ASP A 223 4.17 23.89 22.45
N LYS A 224 5.01 22.83 22.53
CA LYS A 224 6.20 22.77 23.39
C LYS A 224 7.24 23.84 23.05
N TYR A 225 7.50 24.02 21.74
CA TYR A 225 8.52 24.95 21.27
C TYR A 225 7.95 26.31 20.83
N LYS A 226 6.63 26.53 21.00
CA LYS A 226 5.91 27.76 20.63
C LYS A 226 6.18 28.18 19.19
N LEU A 227 6.17 27.21 18.29
CA LEU A 227 6.50 27.40 16.88
C LEU A 227 5.38 28.16 16.16
N LYS A 228 5.77 29.10 15.27
CA LYS A 228 4.84 29.88 14.47
C LYS A 228 5.10 29.65 12.98
N PRO A 229 4.04 29.60 12.14
CA PRO A 229 4.19 29.56 10.69
C PRO A 229 4.84 30.84 10.17
N ASP A 230 5.54 30.74 9.05
CA ASP A 230 6.06 31.90 8.36
C ASP A 230 4.89 32.68 7.72
N LEU A 231 4.70 33.94 8.11
CA LEU A 231 3.55 34.78 7.71
C LEU A 231 3.56 35.16 6.21
N ASN A 232 4.67 34.91 5.51
CA ASN A 232 4.83 35.30 4.10
C ASN A 232 4.13 34.37 3.11
N TYR A 233 3.55 33.28 3.57
CA TYR A 233 2.92 32.30 2.67
C TYR A 233 1.40 32.31 2.76
N LYS A 234 0.75 32.80 1.70
CA LYS A 234 -0.71 32.68 1.53
C LYS A 234 -1.07 31.21 1.31
N LYS A 235 -2.17 30.76 1.93
CA LYS A 235 -2.79 29.46 1.70
C LYS A 235 -3.05 29.33 0.19
N VAL A 236 -2.27 28.52 -0.49
CA VAL A 236 -2.65 28.07 -1.83
C VAL A 236 -3.84 27.16 -1.62
N SER A 237 -5.03 27.63 -1.96
CA SER A 237 -6.23 26.79 -1.99
C SER A 237 -5.93 25.65 -2.96
N ILE A 238 -5.65 24.46 -2.44
CA ILE A 238 -5.72 23.26 -3.27
C ILE A 238 -7.19 23.15 -3.60
N SER A 239 -7.53 23.62 -4.82
CA SER A 239 -8.89 23.57 -5.37
C SER A 239 -9.36 22.13 -5.28
N LYS A 240 -10.33 21.87 -4.41
CA LYS A 240 -10.98 20.57 -4.24
C LYS A 240 -11.83 20.14 -5.45
N ASN A 241 -11.96 21.00 -6.44
CA ASN A 241 -12.76 20.78 -7.66
C ASN A 241 -11.85 20.90 -8.88
N ILE A 242 -11.00 19.93 -9.12
CA ILE A 242 -10.59 19.65 -10.48
C ILE A 242 -11.72 18.79 -11.03
N ASP A 243 -12.61 19.40 -11.82
CA ASP A 243 -13.50 18.67 -12.75
C ASP A 243 -12.58 17.87 -13.68
N ILE A 244 -12.33 16.62 -13.30
CA ILE A 244 -11.54 15.69 -14.11
C ILE A 244 -12.48 15.20 -15.22
N ARG A 245 -12.78 16.07 -16.18
CA ARG A 245 -13.21 15.61 -17.49
C ARG A 245 -11.95 15.13 -18.21
N ILE A 246 -11.70 13.83 -18.10
CA ILE A 246 -10.70 13.16 -18.91
C ILE A 246 -11.27 13.15 -20.32
N ASN A 247 -10.80 14.04 -21.20
CA ASN A 247 -11.02 13.87 -22.63
C ASN A 247 -10.15 12.68 -23.06
N LEU A 248 -10.74 11.50 -23.02
CA LEU A 248 -10.10 10.27 -23.46
C LEU A 248 -10.07 10.25 -24.98
N ASP A 249 -8.98 10.76 -25.56
CA ASP A 249 -8.65 10.42 -26.94
C ASP A 249 -8.09 8.99 -26.97
N ILE A 250 -8.62 8.15 -27.85
CA ILE A 250 -8.28 6.73 -27.92
C ILE A 250 -6.79 6.53 -28.26
N PHE A 251 -6.22 7.36 -29.12
CA PHE A 251 -4.81 7.25 -29.50
C PHE A 251 -3.89 7.65 -28.35
N SER A 252 -4.19 8.74 -27.66
CA SER A 252 -3.46 9.14 -26.45
C SER A 252 -3.51 8.05 -25.37
N PHE A 253 -4.67 7.42 -25.15
CA PHE A 253 -4.81 6.29 -24.22
C PHE A 253 -3.94 5.10 -24.65
N LEU A 254 -3.96 4.72 -25.93
CA LEU A 254 -3.17 3.61 -26.45
C LEU A 254 -1.66 3.88 -26.39
N GLU A 255 -1.20 5.11 -26.58
CA GLU A 255 0.21 5.49 -26.43
C GLU A 255 0.68 5.29 -24.98
N GLN A 256 -0.11 5.74 -23.98
CA GLN A 256 0.22 5.53 -22.57
C GLN A 256 0.25 4.04 -22.22
N LEU A 257 -0.78 3.30 -22.67
CA LEU A 257 -0.86 1.87 -22.44
C LEU A 257 0.33 1.11 -23.05
N LEU A 258 0.70 1.46 -24.30
CA LEU A 258 1.87 0.89 -24.97
C LEU A 258 3.16 1.16 -24.19
N ALA A 259 3.38 2.41 -23.77
CA ALA A 259 4.54 2.78 -22.97
C ALA A 259 4.65 1.95 -21.68
N ILE A 260 3.53 1.78 -20.95
CA ILE A 260 3.48 0.99 -19.74
C ILE A 260 3.80 -0.48 -20.04
N LEU A 261 3.17 -1.08 -21.05
CA LEU A 261 3.37 -2.49 -21.40
C LEU A 261 4.79 -2.77 -21.87
N LEU A 262 5.41 -1.85 -22.63
CA LEU A 262 6.83 -1.96 -23.03
C LEU A 262 7.74 -1.91 -21.80
N CYS A 263 7.51 -0.99 -20.88
CA CYS A 263 8.29 -0.91 -19.64
C CYS A 263 8.15 -2.19 -18.79
N ILE A 264 6.95 -2.78 -18.70
CA ILE A 264 6.73 -4.05 -18.00
C ILE A 264 7.53 -5.18 -18.65
N SER A 265 7.44 -5.32 -19.97
CA SER A 265 8.12 -6.37 -20.71
C SER A 265 9.64 -6.28 -20.56
N LEU A 266 10.20 -5.10 -20.77
CA LEU A 266 11.63 -4.84 -20.60
C LEU A 266 12.09 -4.99 -19.14
N GLY A 267 11.28 -4.55 -18.19
CA GLY A 267 11.57 -4.66 -16.76
C GLY A 267 11.66 -6.10 -16.28
N LYS A 268 10.71 -6.95 -16.67
CA LYS A 268 10.74 -8.39 -16.38
C LYS A 268 11.94 -9.08 -17.03
N LEU A 269 12.23 -8.74 -18.29
CA LEU A 269 13.38 -9.28 -19.02
C LEU A 269 14.70 -8.92 -18.33
N ILE A 270 14.89 -7.67 -17.94
CA ILE A 270 16.13 -7.21 -17.27
C ILE A 270 16.26 -7.84 -15.88
N ALA A 271 15.17 -7.96 -15.10
CA ALA A 271 15.20 -8.64 -13.82
C ALA A 271 15.65 -10.11 -13.95
N ASN A 272 15.16 -10.82 -14.97
CA ASN A 272 15.56 -12.20 -15.25
C ASN A 272 17.01 -12.31 -15.72
N ILE A 273 17.47 -11.42 -16.62
CA ILE A 273 18.88 -11.39 -17.07
C ILE A 273 19.80 -11.13 -15.88
N PHE A 274 19.45 -10.16 -15.02
CA PHE A 274 20.25 -9.83 -13.84
C PHE A 274 20.37 -11.00 -12.87
N PHE A 275 19.26 -11.69 -12.61
CA PHE A 275 19.26 -12.91 -11.80
C PHE A 275 20.18 -13.99 -12.39
N ASN A 276 20.07 -14.25 -13.70
CA ASN A 276 20.88 -15.27 -14.36
C ASN A 276 22.39 -14.94 -14.34
N LEU A 277 22.76 -13.65 -14.34
CA LEU A 277 24.17 -13.21 -14.32
C LEU A 277 24.76 -13.14 -12.90
N THR A 278 23.97 -12.76 -11.90
CA THR A 278 24.48 -12.41 -10.57
C THR A 278 24.01 -13.34 -9.46
N GLY A 279 22.96 -14.13 -9.70
CA GLY A 279 22.26 -14.90 -8.67
C GLY A 279 21.42 -14.06 -7.70
N ILE A 280 21.41 -12.72 -7.84
CA ILE A 280 20.65 -11.82 -6.95
C ILE A 280 19.20 -11.73 -7.41
N ILE A 281 18.26 -12.00 -6.52
CA ILE A 281 16.82 -11.92 -6.80
C ILE A 281 16.40 -10.44 -6.81
N ILE A 282 16.04 -9.93 -8.00
CA ILE A 282 15.33 -8.66 -8.15
C ILE A 282 13.88 -8.99 -8.47
N PRO A 283 12.92 -8.64 -7.60
CA PRO A 283 11.50 -8.81 -7.89
C PRO A 283 11.11 -8.16 -9.22
N ALA A 284 10.22 -8.81 -9.99
CA ALA A 284 9.77 -8.30 -11.30
C ALA A 284 9.22 -6.86 -11.20
N ILE A 285 8.53 -6.55 -10.11
CA ILE A 285 8.00 -5.20 -9.81
C ILE A 285 9.11 -4.14 -9.78
N THR A 286 10.24 -4.45 -9.14
CA THR A 286 11.40 -3.54 -9.05
C THR A 286 12.02 -3.34 -10.43
N GLY A 287 12.17 -4.39 -11.23
CA GLY A 287 12.66 -4.31 -12.60
C GLY A 287 11.77 -3.40 -13.46
N CYS A 288 10.45 -3.59 -13.39
CA CYS A 288 9.46 -2.79 -14.11
C CYS A 288 9.55 -1.30 -13.71
N MET A 289 9.64 -1.01 -12.42
CA MET A 289 9.74 0.35 -11.92
C MET A 289 11.06 1.02 -12.35
N LEU A 290 12.20 0.35 -12.24
CA LEU A 290 13.49 0.92 -12.64
C LEU A 290 13.52 1.27 -14.14
N ILE A 291 13.00 0.38 -14.99
CA ILE A 291 12.92 0.64 -16.43
C ILE A 291 11.99 1.80 -16.75
N SER A 292 10.86 1.91 -16.05
CA SER A 292 9.92 3.01 -16.26
C SER A 292 10.48 4.36 -15.79
N VAL A 293 11.26 4.40 -14.71
CA VAL A 293 12.03 5.59 -14.29
C VAL A 293 13.04 6.00 -15.36
N LEU A 294 13.79 5.04 -15.91
CA LEU A 294 14.73 5.31 -17.01
C LEU A 294 14.00 5.83 -18.25
N PHE A 295 12.93 5.16 -18.67
CA PHE A 295 12.10 5.59 -19.79
C PHE A 295 11.59 7.02 -19.58
N ARG A 296 11.04 7.35 -18.40
CA ARG A 296 10.57 8.70 -18.08
C ARG A 296 11.65 9.75 -18.28
N ASN A 297 12.83 9.55 -17.71
CA ASN A 297 13.91 10.53 -17.75
C ASN A 297 14.59 10.66 -19.13
N ILE A 298 14.55 9.61 -19.95
CA ILE A 298 14.94 9.66 -21.36
C ILE A 298 13.88 10.40 -22.15
N ASN A 299 12.61 10.06 -21.97
CA ASN A 299 11.49 10.68 -22.66
C ASN A 299 11.39 12.19 -22.38
N ASP A 300 11.67 12.64 -21.16
CA ASP A 300 11.73 14.07 -20.81
C ASP A 300 12.77 14.86 -21.62
N LYS A 301 13.79 14.19 -22.18
CA LYS A 301 14.83 14.82 -23.02
C LYS A 301 14.55 14.71 -24.51
N VAL A 302 14.00 13.59 -24.95
CA VAL A 302 13.86 13.22 -26.37
C VAL A 302 12.46 13.48 -26.89
N ASN A 303 11.44 13.53 -26.00
CA ASN A 303 10.03 13.72 -26.33
C ASN A 303 9.49 12.68 -27.36
N ILE A 304 9.75 11.40 -27.11
CA ILE A 304 9.31 10.30 -27.99
C ILE A 304 7.78 10.13 -27.89
N ILE A 305 7.23 10.17 -26.66
CA ILE A 305 5.82 10.01 -26.37
C ILE A 305 5.35 11.21 -25.55
N ASN A 306 4.21 11.77 -25.89
CA ASN A 306 3.57 12.81 -25.09
C ASN A 306 2.83 12.16 -23.90
N LEU A 307 3.44 12.21 -22.70
CA LEU A 307 2.90 11.57 -21.51
C LEU A 307 1.72 12.39 -20.92
N ASP A 308 0.53 11.79 -20.92
CA ASP A 308 -0.63 12.33 -20.21
C ASP A 308 -0.76 11.70 -18.82
N PHE A 309 -0.34 12.46 -17.79
CA PHE A 309 -0.36 11.99 -16.40
C PHE A 309 -1.77 11.73 -15.86
N LYS A 310 -2.82 12.34 -16.41
CA LYS A 310 -4.19 12.04 -16.00
C LYS A 310 -4.59 10.63 -16.39
N ILE A 311 -4.19 10.19 -17.58
CA ILE A 311 -4.42 8.82 -18.05
C ILE A 311 -3.57 7.84 -17.24
N ILE A 312 -2.29 8.17 -17.01
CA ILE A 312 -1.37 7.34 -16.23
C ILE A 312 -1.85 7.17 -14.79
N ASP A 313 -2.28 8.25 -14.13
CA ASP A 313 -2.81 8.21 -12.77
C ASP A 313 -4.12 7.40 -12.70
N PHE A 314 -5.01 7.56 -13.69
CA PHE A 314 -6.23 6.74 -13.79
C PHE A 314 -5.90 5.24 -13.92
N LEU A 315 -4.97 4.88 -14.78
CA LEU A 315 -4.51 3.50 -14.98
C LEU A 315 -3.81 2.95 -13.72
N SER A 316 -3.06 3.80 -13.02
CA SER A 316 -2.44 3.51 -11.73
C SER A 316 -3.47 3.14 -10.67
N ASP A 317 -4.47 4.01 -10.47
CA ASP A 317 -5.54 3.80 -9.49
C ASP A 317 -6.37 2.56 -9.79
N LEU A 318 -6.68 2.32 -11.08
CA LEU A 318 -7.41 1.14 -11.54
C LEU A 318 -6.65 -0.14 -11.23
N SER A 319 -5.38 -0.21 -11.63
CA SER A 319 -4.55 -1.41 -11.44
C SER A 319 -4.30 -1.71 -9.96
N LEU A 320 -3.96 -0.68 -9.17
CA LEU A 320 -3.79 -0.82 -7.72
C LEU A 320 -5.08 -1.22 -7.03
N GLY A 321 -6.22 -0.60 -7.40
CA GLY A 321 -7.51 -0.88 -6.78
C GLY A 321 -7.95 -2.32 -6.96
N ILE A 322 -7.89 -2.84 -8.19
CA ILE A 322 -8.24 -4.23 -8.49
C ILE A 322 -7.25 -5.19 -7.82
N PHE A 323 -5.93 -4.97 -8.01
CA PHE A 323 -4.89 -5.78 -7.39
C PHE A 323 -5.06 -5.90 -5.88
N LEU A 324 -5.22 -4.76 -5.19
CA LEU A 324 -5.32 -4.73 -3.74
C LEU A 324 -6.60 -5.42 -3.23
N THR A 325 -7.71 -5.28 -3.96
CA THR A 325 -8.94 -6.01 -3.62
C THR A 325 -8.75 -7.51 -3.79
N MET A 326 -8.12 -7.96 -4.91
CA MET A 326 -7.83 -9.37 -5.14
C MET A 326 -6.90 -9.94 -4.05
N ALA A 327 -5.84 -9.22 -3.71
CA ALA A 327 -4.90 -9.63 -2.68
C ALA A 327 -5.58 -9.80 -1.31
N LEU A 328 -6.44 -8.83 -0.94
CA LEU A 328 -7.14 -8.87 0.34
C LEU A 328 -8.22 -9.94 0.43
N MET A 329 -9.02 -10.11 -0.63
CA MET A 329 -10.08 -11.11 -0.61
C MET A 329 -9.55 -12.54 -0.59
N SER A 330 -8.28 -12.77 -1.01
CA SER A 330 -7.63 -14.08 -0.99
C SER A 330 -6.98 -14.45 0.34
N ILE A 331 -6.99 -13.54 1.35
CA ILE A 331 -6.39 -13.80 2.66
C ILE A 331 -7.17 -14.86 3.44
N ASP A 332 -6.48 -15.88 3.95
CA ASP A 332 -7.03 -16.83 4.94
C ASP A 332 -6.80 -16.30 6.37
N LEU A 333 -7.78 -15.58 6.91
CA LEU A 333 -7.71 -15.04 8.28
C LEU A 333 -7.60 -16.12 9.35
N PHE A 334 -8.08 -17.34 9.08
CA PHE A 334 -7.97 -18.42 10.03
C PHE A 334 -6.51 -18.84 10.25
N LYS A 335 -5.73 -18.91 9.16
CA LYS A 335 -4.28 -19.16 9.23
C LYS A 335 -3.50 -17.98 9.82
N LEU A 336 -3.99 -16.75 9.65
CA LEU A 336 -3.34 -15.56 10.17
C LEU A 336 -3.49 -15.40 11.69
N SER A 337 -4.46 -16.07 12.31
CA SER A 337 -4.77 -15.89 13.75
C SER A 337 -3.57 -16.14 14.68
N SER A 338 -2.72 -17.12 14.36
CA SER A 338 -1.51 -17.42 15.14
C SER A 338 -0.41 -16.36 15.03
N LEU A 339 -0.40 -15.58 13.94
CA LEU A 339 0.60 -14.54 13.67
C LEU A 339 0.15 -13.15 14.13
N PHE A 340 -1.12 -12.98 14.53
CA PHE A 340 -1.66 -11.66 14.86
C PHE A 340 -0.94 -11.00 16.05
N GLY A 341 -0.65 -11.76 17.12
CA GLY A 341 0.10 -11.28 18.28
C GLY A 341 1.50 -10.78 17.91
N PRO A 342 2.33 -11.60 17.26
CA PRO A 342 3.62 -11.19 16.71
C PRO A 342 3.57 -9.92 15.85
N ILE A 343 2.64 -9.84 14.90
CA ILE A 343 2.47 -8.67 14.03
C ILE A 343 2.18 -7.41 14.86
N LEU A 344 1.24 -7.51 15.80
CA LEU A 344 0.85 -6.38 16.64
C LEU A 344 2.03 -5.85 17.46
N ILE A 345 2.83 -6.74 18.06
CA ILE A 345 4.02 -6.36 18.84
C ILE A 345 5.01 -5.61 17.94
N ILE A 346 5.34 -6.15 16.77
CA ILE A 346 6.32 -5.53 15.88
C ILE A 346 5.82 -4.15 15.43
N VAL A 347 4.54 -4.02 15.00
CA VAL A 347 3.97 -2.76 14.54
C VAL A 347 3.92 -1.70 15.64
N ILE A 348 3.60 -2.08 16.88
CA ILE A 348 3.65 -1.15 18.03
C ILE A 348 5.10 -0.68 18.28
N CYS A 349 6.08 -1.58 18.22
CA CYS A 349 7.49 -1.21 18.35
C CYS A 349 7.94 -0.25 17.24
N GLN A 350 7.50 -0.47 16.00
CA GLN A 350 7.73 0.46 14.88
C GLN A 350 7.13 1.84 15.16
N ALA A 351 5.91 1.89 15.70
CA ALA A 351 5.26 3.14 16.05
C ALA A 351 6.01 3.89 17.16
N ILE A 352 6.48 3.21 18.19
CA ILE A 352 7.30 3.80 19.24
C ILE A 352 8.62 4.30 18.68
N PHE A 353 9.25 3.50 17.82
CA PHE A 353 10.53 3.88 17.21
C PHE A 353 10.40 5.15 16.36
N ILE A 354 9.38 5.25 15.48
CA ILE A 354 9.23 6.43 14.62
C ILE A 354 8.93 7.70 15.44
N ILE A 355 8.23 7.60 16.58
CA ILE A 355 8.02 8.73 17.50
C ILE A 355 9.36 9.22 18.03
N ILE A 356 10.17 8.30 18.58
CA ILE A 356 11.50 8.60 19.14
C ILE A 356 12.40 9.20 18.04
N TYR A 357 12.47 8.56 16.89
CA TYR A 357 13.24 8.99 15.73
C TYR A 357 12.84 10.40 15.27
N SER A 358 11.53 10.65 15.18
CA SER A 358 10.99 11.96 14.78
C SER A 358 11.35 13.07 15.74
N ILE A 359 11.23 12.85 17.05
CA ILE A 359 11.50 13.89 18.09
C ILE A 359 12.99 14.16 18.20
N PHE A 360 13.81 13.12 18.31
CA PHE A 360 15.22 13.28 18.69
C PHE A 360 16.15 13.49 17.49
N ILE A 361 15.81 12.98 16.33
CA ILE A 361 16.65 13.07 15.13
C ILE A 361 16.02 13.98 14.08
N CYS A 362 14.84 13.62 13.54
CA CYS A 362 14.26 14.35 12.41
C CYS A 362 13.98 15.81 12.72
N PHE A 363 13.37 16.10 13.86
CA PHE A 363 13.06 17.48 14.27
C PHE A 363 14.32 18.36 14.37
N LYS A 364 15.42 17.81 14.86
CA LYS A 364 16.70 18.53 14.97
C LYS A 364 17.34 18.79 13.61
N VAL A 365 17.40 17.75 12.75
CA VAL A 365 18.05 17.82 11.42
C VAL A 365 17.28 18.72 10.48
N LEU A 366 15.95 18.77 10.59
CA LEU A 366 15.07 19.61 9.75
C LEU A 366 15.03 21.08 10.22
N GLY A 367 15.63 21.44 11.38
CA GLY A 367 15.83 22.83 11.78
C GLY A 367 14.98 23.33 12.94
N LYS A 368 14.23 22.47 13.65
CA LYS A 368 13.46 22.77 14.87
C LYS A 368 12.49 23.96 14.71
N ASN A 369 11.86 24.08 13.55
CA ASN A 369 10.92 25.15 13.21
C ASN A 369 9.53 24.59 12.90
N PHE A 370 8.58 25.46 12.56
CA PHE A 370 7.21 25.08 12.22
C PHE A 370 7.16 24.11 11.03
N ASP A 371 7.92 24.38 9.97
CA ASP A 371 8.00 23.49 8.81
C ASP A 371 8.44 22.09 9.20
N SER A 372 9.44 21.97 10.10
CA SER A 372 9.91 20.66 10.59
C SER A 372 8.83 19.91 11.34
N ALA A 373 8.00 20.58 12.15
CA ALA A 373 6.90 19.93 12.86
C ALA A 373 5.82 19.42 11.89
N VAL A 374 5.50 20.19 10.86
CA VAL A 374 4.57 19.77 9.80
C VAL A 374 5.16 18.59 8.99
N MET A 375 6.46 18.66 8.62
CA MET A 375 7.13 17.54 7.94
C MET A 375 7.12 16.26 8.77
N ILE A 376 7.25 16.36 10.11
CA ILE A 376 7.16 15.20 11.01
C ILE A 376 5.77 14.58 11.00
N SER A 377 4.69 15.37 10.97
CA SER A 377 3.34 14.80 10.82
C SER A 377 3.20 14.00 9.53
N GLY A 378 3.82 14.49 8.47
CA GLY A 378 3.90 13.79 7.19
C GLY A 378 4.76 12.53 7.26
N LEU A 379 5.96 12.60 7.89
CA LEU A 379 6.86 11.46 8.07
C LEU A 379 6.18 10.29 8.78
N ILE A 380 5.47 10.56 9.87
CA ILE A 380 4.71 9.52 10.57
C ILE A 380 3.57 8.99 9.70
N GLY A 381 2.93 9.87 8.94
CA GLY A 381 1.85 9.49 8.03
C GLY A 381 2.27 8.49 6.98
N HIS A 382 3.37 8.72 6.28
CA HIS A 382 3.85 7.76 5.26
C HIS A 382 4.82 6.71 5.82
N GLY A 383 5.50 6.97 6.94
CA GLY A 383 6.45 6.05 7.54
C GLY A 383 5.82 4.95 8.40
N LEU A 384 4.50 5.02 8.67
CA LEU A 384 3.69 3.94 9.26
C LEU A 384 2.48 3.61 8.39
N GLY A 385 2.23 4.33 7.30
CA GLY A 385 0.99 4.18 6.56
C GLY A 385 1.16 4.37 5.07
N ALA A 386 0.78 5.56 4.58
CA ALA A 386 0.79 5.86 3.16
C ALA A 386 0.82 7.38 2.91
N THR A 387 1.17 7.78 1.67
CA THR A 387 1.19 9.19 1.27
C THR A 387 -0.12 9.94 1.55
N PRO A 388 -1.33 9.38 1.32
CA PRO A 388 -2.58 10.05 1.68
C PRO A 388 -2.70 10.36 3.18
N THR A 389 -2.23 9.47 4.05
CA THR A 389 -2.22 9.71 5.51
C THR A 389 -1.25 10.81 5.90
N ALA A 390 -0.09 10.89 5.22
CA ALA A 390 0.84 11.99 5.41
C ALA A 390 0.18 13.33 5.09
N LEU A 391 -0.49 13.44 3.94
CA LEU A 391 -1.21 14.66 3.55
C LEU A 391 -2.35 15.01 4.51
N ALA A 392 -3.13 14.02 4.96
CA ALA A 392 -4.21 14.23 5.92
C ALA A 392 -3.69 14.78 7.26
N ASN A 393 -2.59 14.21 7.78
CA ASN A 393 -1.95 14.69 9.00
C ASN A 393 -1.44 16.12 8.84
N MET A 394 -0.75 16.42 7.74
CA MET A 394 -0.22 17.76 7.45
C MET A 394 -1.34 18.79 7.29
N THR A 395 -2.44 18.43 6.59
CA THR A 395 -3.59 19.30 6.40
C THR A 395 -4.26 19.62 7.75
N SER A 396 -4.43 18.60 8.61
CA SER A 396 -4.99 18.79 9.96
C SER A 396 -4.19 19.81 10.79
N ILE A 397 -2.85 19.77 10.70
CA ILE A 397 -1.98 20.76 11.35
C ILE A 397 -2.08 22.12 10.65
N GLY A 398 -2.07 22.13 9.32
CA GLY A 398 -2.18 23.35 8.51
C GLY A 398 -3.47 24.14 8.75
N ASP A 399 -4.59 23.45 8.91
CA ASP A 399 -5.90 24.06 9.18
C ASP A 399 -5.95 24.71 10.58
N LYS A 400 -5.22 24.17 11.55
CA LYS A 400 -5.25 24.65 12.94
C LYS A 400 -4.19 25.69 13.25
N TYR A 401 -2.97 25.53 12.74
CA TYR A 401 -1.81 26.36 13.15
C TYR A 401 -1.25 27.23 12.02
N GLY A 402 -1.60 26.94 10.77
CA GLY A 402 -1.14 27.64 9.57
C GLY A 402 -0.45 26.73 8.56
N TYR A 403 -0.30 27.22 7.33
CA TYR A 403 0.19 26.45 6.21
C TYR A 403 1.71 26.47 6.10
N SER A 404 2.33 25.32 5.81
CA SER A 404 3.76 25.18 5.53
C SER A 404 3.98 24.80 4.06
N GLN A 405 4.23 25.78 3.18
CA GLN A 405 4.48 25.52 1.76
C GLN A 405 5.63 24.53 1.55
N LYS A 406 6.69 24.64 2.36
CA LYS A 406 7.86 23.80 2.29
C LYS A 406 7.56 22.33 2.61
N ALA A 407 6.77 22.07 3.67
CA ALA A 407 6.38 20.72 4.04
C ALA A 407 5.49 20.10 2.96
N PHE A 408 4.50 20.83 2.45
CA PHE A 408 3.59 20.37 1.40
C PHE A 408 4.26 20.18 0.02
N LEU A 409 5.44 20.76 -0.20
CA LEU A 409 6.27 20.47 -1.37
C LEU A 409 7.14 19.24 -1.16
N VAL A 410 7.85 19.16 -0.02
CA VAL A 410 8.90 18.16 0.23
C VAL A 410 8.34 16.79 0.53
N VAL A 411 7.37 16.72 1.46
CA VAL A 411 6.86 15.42 1.95
C VAL A 411 6.20 14.58 0.84
N PRO A 412 5.26 15.13 0.04
CA PRO A 412 4.64 14.32 -1.03
C PRO A 412 5.62 13.88 -2.11
N LEU A 413 6.60 14.73 -2.46
CA LEU A 413 7.63 14.38 -3.44
C LEU A 413 8.49 13.20 -2.96
N VAL A 414 8.87 13.19 -1.69
CA VAL A 414 9.66 12.10 -1.14
C VAL A 414 8.80 10.85 -0.97
N ALA A 415 7.63 10.97 -0.34
CA ALA A 415 6.76 9.84 -0.02
C ALA A 415 6.18 9.15 -1.26
N ALA A 416 5.92 9.90 -2.35
CA ALA A 416 5.33 9.31 -3.56
C ALA A 416 6.35 8.80 -4.56
N PHE A 417 7.59 9.33 -4.57
CA PHE A 417 8.53 9.06 -5.67
C PHE A 417 9.94 8.71 -5.22
N LEU A 418 10.52 9.43 -4.24
CA LEU A 418 11.93 9.30 -3.93
C LEU A 418 12.22 8.21 -2.89
N LEU A 419 11.23 7.84 -2.11
CA LEU A 419 11.36 6.87 -1.03
C LEU A 419 11.86 5.52 -1.56
N ASP A 420 11.29 5.07 -2.67
CA ASP A 420 11.59 3.77 -3.29
C ASP A 420 13.06 3.60 -3.71
N VAL A 421 13.78 4.71 -3.93
CA VAL A 421 15.22 4.67 -4.21
C VAL A 421 16.02 4.09 -3.03
N PHE A 422 15.53 4.27 -1.78
CA PHE A 422 16.13 3.67 -0.59
C PHE A 422 15.44 2.37 -0.18
N THR A 423 14.10 2.33 -0.23
CA THR A 423 13.33 1.18 0.30
C THR A 423 13.55 -0.07 -0.55
N MET A 424 13.53 0.04 -1.88
CA MET A 424 13.71 -1.12 -2.75
C MET A 424 15.06 -1.80 -2.60
N PRO A 425 16.22 -1.11 -2.70
CA PRO A 425 17.53 -1.74 -2.46
C PRO A 425 17.63 -2.34 -1.05
N CYS A 426 17.06 -1.67 -0.05
CA CYS A 426 17.02 -2.14 1.31
C CYS A 426 16.25 -3.47 1.43
N ILE A 427 15.04 -3.53 0.88
CA ILE A 427 14.19 -4.73 0.90
C ILE A 427 14.87 -5.88 0.15
N ILE A 428 15.40 -5.61 -1.05
CA ILE A 428 16.10 -6.60 -1.88
C ILE A 428 17.32 -7.17 -1.13
N LEU A 429 18.11 -6.31 -0.50
CA LEU A 429 19.25 -6.72 0.31
C LEU A 429 18.83 -7.71 1.39
N PHE A 430 17.79 -7.40 2.17
CA PHE A 430 17.32 -8.26 3.24
C PHE A 430 16.69 -9.56 2.73
N ILE A 431 15.94 -9.52 1.63
CA ILE A 431 15.38 -10.74 1.01
C ILE A 431 16.51 -11.68 0.57
N ASN A 432 17.56 -11.16 -0.07
CA ASN A 432 18.68 -11.99 -0.56
C ASN A 432 19.60 -12.50 0.58
N ILE A 433 19.63 -11.84 1.74
CA ILE A 433 20.41 -12.31 2.91
C ILE A 433 19.65 -13.42 3.68
N LEU A 434 18.32 -13.38 3.66
CA LEU A 434 17.47 -14.22 4.50
C LEU A 434 16.78 -15.36 3.72
N GLY A 435 16.63 -15.24 2.42
CA GLY A 435 16.09 -16.25 1.50
C GLY A 435 17.21 -17.08 0.93
#